data_2795e8321965395724b2ed926505bfe4
#
_entry.id   2795e8321965395724b2ed926505bfe4
#
_cell.length_a   1.000
_cell.length_b   1.000
_cell.length_c   1.000
_cell.angle_alpha   90.00
_cell.angle_beta   90.00
_cell.angle_gamma   90.00
#
_symmetry.space_group_name_H-M   'P 1'
#
loop_
_entity.id
_entity.type
_entity.pdbx_description
1 polymer ?
#
loop_
_entity_poly.entity_id
_entity_poly.type
_entity_poly.pdbx_seq_one_letter_code
_entity_poly.pdbx_strand_id
1 'polypeptide(L)'
;MEWKHPELPYTISDDPKLLDEEQIFAWLSTTYWAGERPREMIVKAISQSLCFGVYHESGQAGFVRVVTDYATFSWVCDVFIDPAHRGKGLGKWLMEVMVQHPAIRHTNMTLATRDAHGLYEKYGFVRKEMMRRMAEVPMPLS
;
A
#
# COMPACT_ATOMS: atom_id res chain seq x y z
N MET A 1 -9.02 6.31 11.23
CA MET A 1 -8.12 7.48 11.47
C MET A 1 -7.91 8.24 10.16
N GLU A 2 -7.72 9.51 10.27
CA GLU A 2 -7.53 10.39 9.13
C GLU A 2 -6.39 11.36 9.41
N TRP A 3 -5.57 11.61 8.39
CA TRP A 3 -4.43 12.52 8.47
C TRP A 3 -4.54 13.55 7.36
N LYS A 4 -4.45 14.82 7.70
CA LYS A 4 -4.47 15.90 6.72
C LYS A 4 -3.05 16.32 6.39
N HIS A 5 -2.78 16.54 5.10
CA HIS A 5 -1.49 17.06 4.69
C HIS A 5 -1.31 18.48 5.23
N PRO A 6 -0.12 18.81 5.77
CA PRO A 6 0.10 20.14 6.38
C PRO A 6 0.03 21.29 5.39
N GLU A 7 0.26 21.06 4.12
CA GLU A 7 0.36 22.13 3.10
C GLU A 7 -0.50 21.90 1.87
N LEU A 8 -0.76 20.66 1.49
CA LEU A 8 -1.46 20.31 0.24
C LEU A 8 -2.88 19.82 0.52
N PRO A 9 -3.79 19.92 -0.45
CA PRO A 9 -5.19 19.54 -0.25
C PRO A 9 -5.42 18.04 -0.35
N TYR A 10 -4.69 17.26 0.44
CA TYR A 10 -4.76 15.79 0.47
C TYR A 10 -4.99 15.29 1.89
N THR A 11 -5.65 14.14 1.94
CA THR A 11 -5.95 13.44 3.19
C THR A 11 -5.57 11.98 3.02
N ILE A 12 -5.05 11.35 4.09
CA ILE A 12 -4.88 9.90 4.16
C ILE A 12 -5.95 9.38 5.11
N SER A 13 -6.55 8.23 4.79
CA SER A 13 -7.49 7.54 5.65
C SER A 13 -7.24 6.04 5.60
N ASP A 14 -7.45 5.37 6.75
CA ASP A 14 -7.43 3.91 6.85
C ASP A 14 -8.83 3.31 6.88
N ASP A 15 -9.87 4.12 6.61
CA ASP A 15 -11.24 3.63 6.55
C ASP A 15 -11.45 2.83 5.25
N PRO A 16 -11.71 1.51 5.36
CA PRO A 16 -11.89 0.68 4.16
C PRO A 16 -13.12 1.06 3.33
N LYS A 17 -14.09 1.75 3.92
CA LYS A 17 -15.30 2.19 3.21
C LYS A 17 -15.02 3.28 2.18
N LEU A 18 -13.89 3.99 2.32
CA LEU A 18 -13.52 5.07 1.41
C LEU A 18 -12.73 4.58 0.20
N LEU A 19 -12.27 3.33 0.20
CA LEU A 19 -11.46 2.78 -0.88
C LEU A 19 -12.27 2.64 -2.15
N ASP A 20 -11.71 3.14 -3.25
CA ASP A 20 -12.26 2.97 -4.59
C ASP A 20 -11.65 1.71 -5.22
N GLU A 21 -12.32 0.57 -5.03
CA GLU A 21 -11.81 -0.73 -5.46
C GLU A 21 -11.59 -0.80 -6.97
N GLU A 22 -12.45 -0.17 -7.76
CA GLU A 22 -12.30 -0.15 -9.21
C GLU A 22 -11.06 0.64 -9.64
N GLN A 23 -10.82 1.78 -9.00
CA GLN A 23 -9.64 2.58 -9.27
C GLN A 23 -8.37 1.85 -8.85
N ILE A 24 -8.39 1.19 -7.68
CA ILE A 24 -7.24 0.41 -7.19
C ILE A 24 -6.93 -0.73 -8.17
N PHE A 25 -7.95 -1.44 -8.63
CA PHE A 25 -7.76 -2.50 -9.62
C PHE A 25 -7.14 -1.95 -10.91
N ALA A 26 -7.64 -0.82 -11.40
CA ALA A 26 -7.12 -0.19 -12.61
C ALA A 26 -5.64 0.20 -12.44
N TRP A 27 -5.28 0.78 -11.30
CA TRP A 27 -3.88 1.13 -11.01
C TRP A 27 -2.98 -0.10 -10.96
N LEU A 28 -3.36 -1.12 -10.19
CA LEU A 28 -2.54 -2.31 -9.99
C LEU A 28 -2.39 -3.11 -11.28
N SER A 29 -3.36 -3.04 -12.18
CA SER A 29 -3.29 -3.68 -13.50
C SER A 29 -2.15 -3.15 -14.36
N THR A 30 -1.63 -1.97 -14.06
CA THR A 30 -0.51 -1.38 -14.79
C THR A 30 0.85 -1.74 -14.19
N THR A 31 0.89 -2.43 -13.06
CA THR A 31 2.13 -2.71 -12.34
C THR A 31 2.74 -4.06 -12.77
N TYR A 32 4.07 -4.17 -12.64
CA TYR A 32 4.77 -5.42 -12.93
C TYR A 32 4.50 -6.50 -11.87
N TRP A 33 4.18 -6.09 -10.64
CA TRP A 33 4.02 -7.06 -9.53
C TRP A 33 2.58 -7.55 -9.38
N ALA A 34 1.58 -6.84 -9.90
CA ALA A 34 0.17 -7.15 -9.67
C ALA A 34 -0.68 -7.14 -10.95
N GLY A 35 -0.07 -6.93 -12.12
CA GLY A 35 -0.80 -6.74 -13.38
C GLY A 35 -1.67 -7.91 -13.81
N GLU A 36 -1.38 -9.11 -13.32
CA GLU A 36 -2.11 -10.33 -13.69
C GLU A 36 -3.10 -10.80 -12.62
N ARG A 37 -3.24 -10.07 -11.51
CA ARG A 37 -4.19 -10.44 -10.46
C ARG A 37 -5.61 -10.16 -10.93
N PRO A 38 -6.53 -11.18 -10.87
CA PRO A 38 -7.94 -10.92 -11.17
C PRO A 38 -8.55 -9.98 -10.13
N ARG A 39 -9.63 -9.29 -10.54
CA ARG A 39 -10.30 -8.32 -9.68
C ARG A 39 -10.72 -8.93 -8.34
N GLU A 40 -11.25 -10.14 -8.35
CA GLU A 40 -11.72 -10.83 -7.13
C GLU A 40 -10.59 -11.07 -6.14
N MET A 41 -9.39 -11.34 -6.64
CA MET A 41 -8.21 -11.52 -5.79
C MET A 41 -7.84 -10.21 -5.10
N ILE A 42 -7.86 -9.11 -5.84
CA ILE A 42 -7.54 -7.79 -5.30
C ILE A 42 -8.56 -7.38 -4.23
N VAL A 43 -9.84 -7.56 -4.50
CA VAL A 43 -10.91 -7.24 -3.54
C VAL A 43 -10.76 -8.06 -2.26
N LYS A 44 -10.50 -9.37 -2.39
CA LYS A 44 -10.28 -10.22 -1.22
C LYS A 44 -9.05 -9.79 -0.43
N ALA A 45 -7.95 -9.50 -1.11
CA ALA A 45 -6.71 -9.05 -0.46
C ALA A 45 -6.94 -7.76 0.32
N ILE A 46 -7.63 -6.79 -0.26
CA ILE A 46 -7.99 -5.54 0.41
C ILE A 46 -8.79 -5.81 1.68
N SER A 47 -9.77 -6.70 1.60
CA SER A 47 -10.64 -7.01 2.75
C SER A 47 -9.89 -7.65 3.92
N GLN A 48 -8.73 -8.26 3.67
CA GLN A 48 -7.94 -8.96 4.68
C GLN A 48 -6.68 -8.20 5.09
N SER A 49 -6.56 -6.94 4.68
CA SER A 49 -5.35 -6.15 4.90
C SER A 49 -5.69 -4.80 5.54
N LEU A 50 -4.70 -4.19 6.17
CA LEU A 50 -4.78 -2.80 6.58
C LEU A 50 -4.41 -1.95 5.37
N CYS A 51 -5.34 -1.15 4.88
CA CYS A 51 -5.13 -0.34 3.69
C CYS A 51 -5.22 1.15 4.02
N PHE A 52 -4.39 1.92 3.34
CA PHE A 52 -4.42 3.38 3.41
C PHE A 52 -4.72 3.93 2.03
N GLY A 53 -5.66 4.85 1.95
CA GLY A 53 -5.91 5.62 0.74
C GLY A 53 -5.43 7.05 0.89
N VAL A 54 -4.94 7.63 -0.19
CA VAL A 54 -4.67 9.06 -0.28
C VAL A 54 -5.82 9.67 -1.08
N TYR A 55 -6.40 10.75 -0.59
CA TYR A 55 -7.58 11.34 -1.18
C TYR A 55 -7.40 12.82 -1.48
N HIS A 56 -7.97 13.24 -2.58
CA HIS A 56 -8.08 14.62 -3.04
C HIS A 56 -9.56 14.88 -3.28
N GLU A 57 -9.97 16.14 -3.43
CA GLU A 57 -11.39 16.46 -3.73
C GLU A 57 -11.90 15.75 -4.99
N SER A 58 -11.01 15.44 -5.94
CA SER A 58 -11.36 14.72 -7.16
C SER A 58 -11.49 13.20 -6.99
N GLY A 59 -11.17 12.67 -5.83
CA GLY A 59 -11.25 11.25 -5.54
C GLY A 59 -9.97 10.67 -4.96
N GLN A 60 -9.84 9.35 -5.00
CA GLN A 60 -8.65 8.66 -4.48
C GLN A 60 -7.45 8.92 -5.38
N ALA A 61 -6.33 9.31 -4.76
CA ALA A 61 -5.09 9.66 -5.45
C ALA A 61 -3.94 8.69 -5.21
N GLY A 62 -4.08 7.79 -4.23
CA GLY A 62 -3.03 6.84 -3.92
C GLY A 62 -3.49 5.74 -2.98
N PHE A 63 -2.61 4.76 -2.75
CA PHE A 63 -2.95 3.55 -2.02
C PHE A 63 -1.70 2.85 -1.49
N VAL A 64 -1.83 2.19 -0.34
CA VAL A 64 -0.89 1.17 0.13
C VAL A 64 -1.66 0.11 0.90
N ARG A 65 -1.24 -1.14 0.72
CA ARG A 65 -1.81 -2.28 1.42
C ARG A 65 -0.76 -2.89 2.34
N VAL A 66 -1.16 -3.18 3.58
CA VAL A 66 -0.27 -3.78 4.58
C VAL A 66 -0.90 -5.07 5.07
N VAL A 67 -0.21 -6.20 4.83
CA VAL A 67 -0.59 -7.50 5.37
C VAL A 67 0.06 -7.61 6.74
N THR A 68 -0.75 -7.78 7.79
CA THR A 68 -0.21 -7.74 9.15
C THR A 68 -1.02 -8.60 10.11
N ASP A 69 -0.33 -9.14 11.13
CA ASP A 69 -0.98 -9.78 12.25
C ASP A 69 -1.23 -8.82 13.43
N TYR A 70 -0.86 -7.53 13.25
CA TYR A 70 -0.97 -6.49 14.26
C TYR A 70 -0.13 -6.73 15.53
N ALA A 71 0.74 -7.73 15.53
CA ALA A 71 1.52 -8.10 16.70
C ALA A 71 3.01 -8.21 16.41
N THR A 72 3.39 -8.95 15.37
CA THR A 72 4.79 -9.28 15.13
C THR A 72 5.31 -8.75 13.80
N PHE A 73 4.48 -8.72 12.75
CA PHE A 73 4.97 -8.59 11.38
C PHE A 73 4.00 -7.81 10.49
N SER A 74 4.57 -6.99 9.62
CA SER A 74 3.81 -6.27 8.58
C SER A 74 4.53 -6.38 7.26
N TRP A 75 3.81 -6.75 6.20
CA TRP A 75 4.30 -6.78 4.83
C TRP A 75 3.67 -5.63 4.06
N VAL A 76 4.50 -4.65 3.68
CA VAL A 76 4.05 -3.46 2.95
C VAL A 76 4.06 -3.76 1.47
N CYS A 77 2.93 -3.61 0.81
CA CYS A 77 2.79 -3.94 -0.59
C CYS A 77 1.80 -3.05 -1.31
N ASP A 78 1.81 -3.13 -2.65
CA ASP A 78 0.88 -2.43 -3.52
C ASP A 78 0.87 -0.91 -3.31
N VAL A 79 2.05 -0.32 -3.08
CA VAL A 79 2.19 1.15 -2.96
C VAL A 79 2.01 1.78 -4.34
N PHE A 80 1.07 2.70 -4.44
CA PHE A 80 0.78 3.34 -5.72
C PHE A 80 0.29 4.77 -5.53
N ILE A 81 0.83 5.70 -6.30
CA ILE A 81 0.32 7.07 -6.41
C ILE A 81 -0.11 7.27 -7.85
N ASP A 82 -1.33 7.77 -8.05
CA ASP A 82 -1.86 8.06 -9.38
C ASP A 82 -0.89 8.99 -10.13
N PRO A 83 -0.55 8.68 -11.39
CA PRO A 83 0.36 9.52 -12.18
C PRO A 83 -0.01 11.01 -12.19
N ALA A 84 -1.30 11.34 -12.17
CA ALA A 84 -1.76 12.74 -12.15
C ALA A 84 -1.40 13.48 -10.85
N HIS A 85 -1.06 12.74 -9.79
CA HIS A 85 -0.75 13.31 -8.47
C HIS A 85 0.71 13.11 -8.05
N ARG A 86 1.57 12.63 -8.93
CA ARG A 86 2.99 12.41 -8.66
C ARG A 86 3.77 13.72 -8.64
N GLY A 87 4.95 13.68 -8.03
CA GLY A 87 5.84 14.85 -7.96
C GLY A 87 5.50 15.82 -6.83
N LYS A 88 4.65 15.42 -5.89
CA LYS A 88 4.21 16.25 -4.77
C LYS A 88 4.64 15.72 -3.40
N GLY A 89 5.41 14.63 -3.37
CA GLY A 89 5.85 14.00 -2.12
C GLY A 89 4.79 13.15 -1.43
N LEU A 90 3.72 12.79 -2.11
CA LEU A 90 2.63 12.00 -1.52
C LEU A 90 3.07 10.60 -1.12
N GLY A 91 3.93 9.96 -1.92
CA GLY A 91 4.46 8.64 -1.59
C GLY A 91 5.26 8.64 -0.30
N LYS A 92 6.10 9.66 -0.10
CA LYS A 92 6.86 9.83 1.13
C LYS A 92 5.95 10.07 2.32
N TRP A 93 4.97 10.94 2.17
CA TRP A 93 4.02 11.24 3.23
C TRP A 93 3.21 9.99 3.60
N LEU A 94 2.76 9.23 2.61
CA LEU A 94 2.04 7.98 2.83
C LEU A 94 2.89 6.99 3.64
N MET A 95 4.18 6.86 3.32
CA MET A 95 5.10 6.01 4.06
C MET A 95 5.29 6.48 5.49
N GLU A 96 5.45 7.79 5.71
CA GLU A 96 5.58 8.36 7.06
C GLU A 96 4.36 8.03 7.92
N VAL A 97 3.17 8.22 7.39
CA VAL A 97 1.92 7.91 8.10
C VAL A 97 1.81 6.42 8.39
N MET A 98 2.09 5.59 7.39
CA MET A 98 1.95 4.14 7.50
C MET A 98 2.89 3.56 8.56
N VAL A 99 4.18 3.91 8.55
CA VAL A 99 5.15 3.35 9.50
C VAL A 99 4.89 3.79 10.94
N GLN A 100 4.20 4.90 11.14
CA GLN A 100 3.85 5.42 12.46
C GLN A 100 2.45 5.05 12.92
N HIS A 101 1.69 4.33 12.11
CA HIS A 101 0.32 3.95 12.47
C HIS A 101 0.29 3.18 13.79
N PRO A 102 -0.54 3.58 14.77
CA PRO A 102 -0.54 2.98 16.11
C PRO A 102 -0.73 1.46 16.13
N ALA A 103 -1.46 0.91 15.17
CA ALA A 103 -1.75 -0.52 15.13
C ALA A 103 -0.57 -1.37 14.65
N ILE A 104 0.41 -0.80 13.94
CA ILE A 104 1.49 -1.57 13.32
C ILE A 104 2.90 -1.05 13.59
N ARG A 105 3.07 0.16 14.13
CA ARG A 105 4.40 0.75 14.35
C ARG A 105 5.32 -0.10 15.20
N HIS A 106 4.76 -0.99 16.00
CA HIS A 106 5.51 -1.92 16.87
C HIS A 106 5.86 -3.25 16.20
N THR A 107 5.43 -3.46 14.96
CA THR A 107 5.72 -4.68 14.21
C THR A 107 7.01 -4.54 13.40
N ASN A 108 7.64 -5.66 13.08
CA ASN A 108 8.73 -5.68 12.11
C ASN A 108 8.13 -5.57 10.72
N MET A 109 8.58 -4.59 9.96
CA MET A 109 8.03 -4.32 8.62
C MET A 109 8.98 -4.78 7.53
N THR A 110 8.42 -5.41 6.49
CA THR A 110 9.16 -5.88 5.34
C THR A 110 8.47 -5.40 4.06
N LEU A 111 9.25 -5.12 3.05
CA LEU A 111 8.76 -4.84 1.71
C LEU A 111 9.74 -5.37 0.66
N ALA A 112 9.27 -5.51 -0.56
CA ALA A 112 10.11 -5.84 -1.69
C ALA A 112 10.07 -4.68 -2.68
N THR A 113 11.22 -4.28 -3.19
CA THR A 113 11.31 -3.25 -4.21
C THR A 113 12.40 -3.61 -5.20
N ARG A 114 12.19 -3.26 -6.47
CA ARG A 114 13.16 -3.49 -7.53
C ARG A 114 14.11 -2.31 -7.69
N ASP A 115 13.63 -1.08 -7.44
CA ASP A 115 14.33 0.13 -7.84
C ASP A 115 14.20 1.31 -6.85
N ALA A 116 13.59 1.11 -5.69
CA ALA A 116 13.33 2.21 -4.74
C ALA A 116 13.98 2.01 -3.37
N HIS A 117 15.06 1.22 -3.29
CA HIS A 117 15.74 0.94 -2.01
C HIS A 117 16.12 2.22 -1.26
N GLY A 118 16.69 3.20 -1.97
CA GLY A 118 17.12 4.45 -1.34
C GLY A 118 15.98 5.24 -0.70
N LEU A 119 14.77 5.16 -1.27
CA LEU A 119 13.59 5.77 -0.68
C LEU A 119 13.23 5.12 0.65
N TYR A 120 13.15 3.80 0.68
CA TYR A 120 12.71 3.06 1.86
C TYR A 120 13.76 3.05 2.98
N GLU A 121 15.05 3.11 2.63
CA GLU A 121 16.13 3.22 3.62
C GLU A 121 15.96 4.47 4.51
N LYS A 122 15.34 5.52 3.99
CA LYS A 122 15.07 6.75 4.76
C LYS A 122 14.07 6.54 5.90
N TYR A 123 13.31 5.44 5.84
CA TYR A 123 12.33 5.08 6.86
C TYR A 123 12.76 3.89 7.71
N GLY A 124 14.07 3.60 7.71
CA GLY A 124 14.64 2.55 8.54
C GLY A 124 14.65 1.15 7.95
N PHE A 125 14.23 1.00 6.70
CA PHE A 125 14.31 -0.29 6.02
C PHE A 125 15.75 -0.57 5.62
N VAL A 126 16.20 -1.81 5.87
CA VAL A 126 17.54 -2.26 5.47
C VAL A 126 17.39 -3.47 4.57
N ARG A 127 18.37 -3.66 3.68
CA ARG A 127 18.37 -4.79 2.77
C ARG A 127 18.57 -6.09 3.53
N LYS A 128 17.72 -7.07 3.24
CA LYS A 128 17.78 -8.40 3.82
C LYS A 128 17.55 -9.44 2.73
N GLU A 129 18.29 -10.53 2.83
CA GLU A 129 18.01 -11.69 1.99
C GLU A 129 16.76 -12.38 2.50
N MET A 130 15.91 -12.83 1.56
CA MET A 130 14.73 -13.61 1.88
C MET A 130 14.50 -14.68 0.82
N MET A 131 13.77 -15.71 1.18
CA MET A 131 13.33 -16.76 0.25
C MET A 131 11.83 -16.62 0.02
N ARG A 132 11.39 -16.86 -1.20
CA ARG A 132 9.97 -16.79 -1.57
C ARG A 132 9.57 -18.00 -2.39
N ARG A 133 8.43 -18.57 -2.03
CA ARG A 133 7.82 -19.66 -2.79
C ARG A 133 6.56 -19.13 -3.48
N MET A 134 6.54 -19.18 -4.79
CA MET A 134 5.37 -18.77 -5.58
C MET A 134 4.30 -19.86 -5.50
N ALA A 135 3.04 -19.45 -5.47
CA ALA A 135 1.92 -20.39 -5.49
C ALA A 135 1.90 -21.15 -6.83
N GLU A 136 1.70 -22.47 -6.75
CA GLU A 136 1.64 -23.34 -7.94
C GLU A 136 0.20 -23.59 -8.38
N VAL A 137 -0.77 -23.26 -7.54
CA VAL A 137 -2.20 -23.47 -7.82
C VAL A 137 -2.93 -22.13 -7.78
N PRO A 138 -3.94 -21.94 -8.61
CA PRO A 138 -4.69 -20.69 -8.62
C PRO A 138 -5.56 -20.55 -7.38
N MET A 139 -5.88 -19.30 -7.03
CA MET A 139 -6.83 -19.00 -5.96
C MET A 139 -8.22 -19.46 -6.36
N PRO A 140 -8.98 -20.15 -5.46
CA PRO A 140 -10.38 -20.46 -5.74
C PRO A 140 -11.20 -19.17 -5.78
N LEU A 141 -12.02 -19.00 -6.84
CA LEU A 141 -12.81 -17.81 -7.08
C LEU A 141 -14.30 -18.00 -6.76
N SER A 142 -14.64 -18.97 -5.97
CA SER A 142 -16.05 -19.22 -5.64
C SER A 142 -16.49 -18.48 -4.39
#